data_6709cfb562379c36d5107fd0cc04e5fd
#
_entry.id   6709cfb562379c36d5107fd0cc04e5fd
#
_cell.length_a   1.000
_cell.length_b   1.000
_cell.length_c   1.000
_cell.angle_alpha   90.00
_cell.angle_beta   90.00
_cell.angle_gamma   90.00
#
_symmetry.space_group_name_H-M   'P 1'
#
loop_
_entity.id
_entity.type
_entity.pdbx_description
1 polymer ?
#
loop_
_entity_poly.entity_id
_entity_poly.type
_entity_poly.pdbx_seq_one_letter_code
_entity_poly.pdbx_strand_id
1 'polypeptide(L)'
;MLFGATAVAADTVRIKVDDLAFDPAEVSVRVGDTIEWINKDFVDHTATEQRGQWDVALPSDASRPLLARKAGTFVYFCRFHPHMKGVIHVGIP
;
A
#
# COMPACT_ATOMS: atom_id res chain seq x y z
N MET A 1 -21.35 12.98 -32.49
CA MET A 1 -21.14 11.66 -31.93
C MET A 1 -20.15 11.77 -30.78
N LEU A 2 -20.59 11.37 -29.62
CA LEU A 2 -19.74 11.43 -28.43
C LEU A 2 -18.96 10.13 -28.29
N PHE A 3 -17.64 10.23 -28.36
CA PHE A 3 -16.78 9.15 -27.97
C PHE A 3 -16.46 9.33 -26.50
N GLY A 4 -17.19 8.63 -25.64
CA GLY A 4 -16.84 8.60 -24.26
C GLY A 4 -15.53 7.83 -24.08
N ALA A 5 -14.51 8.49 -23.53
CA ALA A 5 -13.37 7.77 -23.02
C ALA A 5 -13.84 6.88 -21.87
N THR A 6 -13.68 5.57 -21.98
CA THR A 6 -13.95 4.68 -20.87
C THR A 6 -12.85 4.88 -19.85
N ALA A 7 -13.14 5.62 -18.80
CA ALA A 7 -12.22 5.72 -17.68
C ALA A 7 -12.16 4.35 -16.97
N VAL A 8 -10.96 3.82 -16.78
CA VAL A 8 -10.78 2.64 -15.92
C VAL A 8 -10.99 3.12 -14.49
N ALA A 9 -11.97 2.54 -13.79
CA ALA A 9 -12.19 2.87 -12.38
C ALA A 9 -10.96 2.49 -11.56
N ALA A 10 -10.56 3.38 -10.67
CA ALA A 10 -9.48 3.10 -9.72
C ALA A 10 -9.97 2.10 -8.68
N ASP A 11 -9.10 1.16 -8.32
CA ASP A 11 -9.38 0.15 -7.30
C ASP A 11 -8.74 0.55 -5.97
N THR A 12 -9.28 -0.01 -4.89
CA THR A 12 -8.64 -0.01 -3.59
C THR A 12 -8.17 -1.43 -3.28
N VAL A 13 -6.88 -1.58 -3.06
CA VAL A 13 -6.27 -2.86 -2.70
C VAL A 13 -5.94 -2.81 -1.21
N ARG A 14 -6.45 -3.77 -0.46
CA ARG A 14 -6.30 -3.80 0.99
C ARG A 14 -5.22 -4.77 1.40
N ILE A 15 -4.37 -4.32 2.32
CA ILE A 15 -3.30 -5.10 2.92
C ILE A 15 -3.59 -5.17 4.42
N LYS A 16 -3.82 -6.37 4.92
CA LYS A 16 -3.99 -6.59 6.34
C LYS A 16 -2.62 -6.61 7.02
N VAL A 17 -2.51 -5.92 8.14
CA VAL A 17 -1.31 -5.96 8.98
C VAL A 17 -1.70 -6.71 10.24
N ASP A 18 -1.22 -7.93 10.39
CA ASP A 18 -1.64 -8.82 11.46
C ASP A 18 -0.53 -9.81 11.75
N ASP A 19 -0.36 -10.15 13.02
CA ASP A 19 0.66 -11.10 13.48
C ASP A 19 2.05 -10.71 12.97
N LEU A 20 2.38 -9.43 13.04
CA LEU A 20 3.67 -8.86 12.62
C LEU A 20 4.00 -9.18 11.15
N ALA A 21 3.00 -9.14 10.28
CA ALA A 21 3.17 -9.41 8.86
C ALA A 21 2.25 -8.54 8.01
N PHE A 22 2.68 -8.20 6.81
CA PHE A 22 1.82 -7.61 5.77
C PHE A 22 1.22 -8.74 4.94
N ASP A 23 -0.10 -8.74 4.79
CA ASP A 23 -0.82 -9.79 4.07
C ASP A 23 -1.87 -9.21 3.13
N PRO A 24 -1.74 -9.37 1.82
CA PRO A 24 -0.64 -10.04 1.14
C PRO A 24 0.67 -9.25 1.21
N ALA A 25 1.79 -9.94 1.22
CA ALA A 25 3.10 -9.32 1.29
C ALA A 25 3.52 -8.65 -0.03
N GLU A 26 2.92 -9.07 -1.12
CA GLU A 26 3.20 -8.52 -2.45
C GLU A 26 1.89 -8.27 -3.19
N VAL A 27 1.75 -7.06 -3.74
CA VAL A 27 0.56 -6.66 -4.49
C VAL A 27 0.98 -5.96 -5.77
N SER A 28 0.10 -6.03 -6.77
CA SER A 28 0.23 -5.28 -8.02
C SER A 28 -0.97 -4.37 -8.15
N VAL A 29 -0.71 -3.10 -8.41
CA VAL A 29 -1.72 -2.06 -8.60
C VAL A 29 -1.37 -1.23 -9.82
N ARG A 30 -2.22 -0.27 -10.16
CA ARG A 30 -1.99 0.68 -11.25
C ARG A 30 -1.91 2.09 -10.67
N VAL A 31 -1.23 2.98 -11.40
CA VAL A 31 -1.25 4.39 -11.05
C VAL A 31 -2.71 4.85 -10.98
N GLY A 32 -3.07 5.52 -9.89
CA GLY A 32 -4.44 5.95 -9.59
C GLY A 32 -5.17 5.06 -8.60
N ASP A 33 -4.70 3.83 -8.38
CA ASP A 33 -5.26 2.96 -7.35
C ASP A 33 -4.84 3.41 -5.97
N THR A 34 -5.58 2.97 -4.98
CA THR A 34 -5.28 3.22 -3.56
C THR A 34 -4.89 1.92 -2.89
N ILE A 35 -3.82 1.96 -2.11
CA ILE A 35 -3.47 0.89 -1.18
C ILE A 35 -4.01 1.31 0.19
N GLU A 36 -4.70 0.42 0.87
CA GLU A 36 -5.17 0.66 2.22
C GLU A 36 -4.62 -0.41 3.14
N TRP A 37 -3.79 0.01 4.10
CA TRP A 37 -3.34 -0.90 5.17
C TRP A 37 -4.34 -0.86 6.31
N ILE A 38 -4.66 -2.02 6.84
CA ILE A 38 -5.57 -2.19 7.97
C ILE A 38 -4.79 -2.88 9.07
N ASN A 39 -4.42 -2.14 10.12
CA ASN A 39 -3.63 -2.69 11.22
C ASN A 39 -4.55 -3.41 12.20
N LYS A 40 -4.43 -4.74 12.25
CA LYS A 40 -5.18 -5.61 13.17
C LYS A 40 -4.38 -6.00 14.40
N ASP A 41 -3.11 -5.58 14.49
CA ASP A 41 -2.28 -5.87 15.66
C ASP A 41 -2.57 -4.90 16.81
N PHE A 42 -2.19 -5.30 18.00
CA PHE A 42 -2.30 -4.47 19.20
C PHE A 42 -1.15 -3.47 19.34
N VAL A 43 -0.21 -3.48 18.43
CA VAL A 43 0.94 -2.58 18.42
C VAL A 43 0.93 -1.71 17.18
N ASP A 44 1.56 -0.55 17.28
CA ASP A 44 1.71 0.36 16.15
C ASP A 44 2.73 -0.21 15.16
N HIS A 45 2.46 0.03 13.89
CA HIS A 45 3.35 -0.31 12.78
C HIS A 45 3.55 0.89 11.87
N THR A 46 4.39 0.73 10.87
CA THR A 46 4.52 1.67 9.75
C THR A 46 4.61 0.90 8.45
N ALA A 47 4.26 1.56 7.35
CA ALA A 47 4.60 1.11 6.01
C ALA A 47 5.55 2.16 5.44
N THR A 48 6.83 1.89 5.47
CA THR A 48 7.89 2.84 5.14
C THR A 48 8.65 2.34 3.91
N GLU A 49 8.58 3.11 2.83
CA GLU A 49 9.29 2.75 1.60
C GLU A 49 10.79 2.90 1.80
N GLN A 50 11.56 1.92 1.35
CA GLN A 50 12.98 1.81 1.69
C GLN A 50 13.86 2.96 1.17
N ARG A 51 13.41 3.66 0.11
CA ARG A 51 14.14 4.81 -0.45
C ARG A 51 13.59 6.15 0.03
N GLY A 52 12.58 6.11 0.93
CA GLY A 52 11.99 7.32 1.47
C GLY A 52 10.91 7.95 0.60
N GLN A 53 10.35 7.23 -0.38
CA GLN A 53 9.31 7.76 -1.25
C GLN A 53 8.02 8.06 -0.48
N TRP A 54 7.75 7.31 0.57
CA TRP A 54 6.60 7.52 1.45
C TRP A 54 6.81 6.79 2.77
N ASP A 55 6.09 7.25 3.78
CA ASP A 55 6.15 6.72 5.14
C ASP A 55 4.76 6.88 5.77
N VAL A 56 4.07 5.77 5.94
CA VAL A 56 2.69 5.76 6.43
C VAL A 56 2.66 5.21 7.84
N ALA A 57 2.21 6.02 8.78
CA ALA A 57 2.00 5.55 10.15
C ALA A 57 0.75 4.67 10.20
N LEU A 58 0.87 3.52 10.87
CA LEU A 58 -0.20 2.55 11.03
C LEU A 58 -0.46 2.30 12.51
N PRO A 59 -1.16 3.22 13.21
CA PRO A 59 -1.50 2.99 14.59
C PRO A 59 -2.32 1.71 14.77
N SER A 60 -2.22 1.11 15.94
CA SER A 60 -3.03 -0.07 16.28
C SER A 60 -4.50 0.21 15.97
N ASP A 61 -5.15 -0.76 15.34
CA ASP A 61 -6.59 -0.73 15.01
C ASP A 61 -6.99 0.39 14.03
N ALA A 62 -6.04 0.96 13.31
CA ALA A 62 -6.29 2.00 12.32
C ALA A 62 -6.14 1.48 10.90
N SER A 63 -6.82 2.17 9.97
CA SER A 63 -6.64 1.98 8.52
C SER A 63 -6.06 3.26 7.94
N ARG A 64 -5.12 3.11 6.99
CA ARG A 64 -4.47 4.25 6.35
C ARG A 64 -4.31 4.01 4.86
N PRO A 65 -4.62 4.99 4.02
CA PRO A 65 -4.50 4.87 2.58
C PRO A 65 -3.19 5.44 2.06
N LEU A 66 -2.80 4.95 0.87
CA LEU A 66 -1.75 5.55 0.05
C LEU A 66 -2.22 5.52 -1.40
N LEU A 67 -2.23 6.68 -2.04
CA LEU A 67 -2.52 6.76 -3.47
C LEU A 67 -1.27 6.36 -4.27
N ALA A 68 -1.42 5.41 -5.19
CA ALA A 68 -0.35 5.02 -6.10
C ALA A 68 -0.20 6.08 -7.19
N ARG A 69 0.75 6.99 -7.03
CA ARG A 69 0.94 8.14 -7.90
C ARG A 69 1.95 7.91 -9.02
N LYS A 70 2.85 6.95 -8.83
CA LYS A 70 4.03 6.77 -9.65
C LYS A 70 4.23 5.30 -9.95
N ALA A 71 4.49 4.96 -11.21
CA ALA A 71 4.82 3.60 -11.61
C ALA A 71 6.20 3.21 -11.06
N GLY A 72 6.36 1.94 -10.73
CA GLY A 72 7.61 1.40 -10.21
C GLY A 72 7.38 0.25 -9.25
N THR A 73 8.46 -0.24 -8.68
CA THR A 73 8.44 -1.26 -7.65
C THR A 73 8.89 -0.64 -6.35
N PHE A 74 8.07 -0.78 -5.32
CA PHE A 74 8.29 -0.15 -4.02
C PHE A 74 8.39 -1.23 -2.96
N VAL A 75 9.57 -1.38 -2.39
CA VAL A 75 9.80 -2.27 -1.24
C VAL A 75 9.61 -1.44 0.02
N TYR A 76 8.85 -1.94 0.98
CA TYR A 76 8.59 -1.23 2.22
C TYR A 76 8.75 -2.15 3.43
N PHE A 77 8.85 -1.57 4.59
CA PHE A 77 9.06 -2.29 5.84
C PHE A 77 8.41 -1.51 7.00
N CYS A 78 8.30 -2.16 8.15
CA CYS A 78 7.90 -1.50 9.38
C CYS A 78 9.15 -1.01 10.11
N ARG A 79 9.19 0.28 10.48
CA ARG A 79 10.36 0.85 11.18
C ARG A 79 10.56 0.26 12.58
N PHE A 80 9.47 -0.20 13.22
CA PHE A 80 9.54 -0.80 14.56
C PHE A 80 9.90 -2.28 14.52
N HIS A 81 9.64 -2.93 13.41
CA HIS A 81 9.86 -4.36 13.20
C HIS A 81 10.41 -4.57 11.79
N PRO A 82 11.71 -4.29 11.57
CA PRO A 82 12.26 -4.22 10.20
C PRO A 82 12.20 -5.51 9.38
N HIS A 83 11.95 -6.65 10.02
CA HIS A 83 11.74 -7.91 9.32
C HIS A 83 10.36 -7.99 8.63
N MET A 84 9.41 -7.14 9.03
CA MET A 84 8.12 -7.01 8.35
C MET A 84 8.35 -6.25 7.05
N LYS A 85 8.17 -6.94 5.92
CA LYS A 85 8.43 -6.36 4.59
C LYS A 85 7.28 -6.65 3.65
N GLY A 86 7.09 -5.73 2.71
CA GLY A 86 6.13 -5.88 1.63
C GLY A 86 6.66 -5.27 0.35
N VAL A 87 6.00 -5.60 -0.76
CA VAL A 87 6.34 -5.09 -2.08
C VAL A 87 5.06 -4.66 -2.79
N ILE A 88 5.10 -3.47 -3.36
CA ILE A 88 4.02 -2.96 -4.20
C ILE A 88 4.58 -2.71 -5.60
N HIS A 89 4.01 -3.39 -6.59
CA HIS A 89 4.29 -3.12 -8.00
C HIS A 89 3.21 -2.19 -8.52
N VAL A 90 3.61 -1.02 -8.98
CA VAL A 90 2.68 -0.03 -9.56
C VAL A 90 2.92 0.03 -11.05
N GLY A 91 1.94 -0.41 -11.82
CA GLY A 91 1.96 -0.36 -13.28
C GLY A 91 1.29 0.91 -13.81
N ILE A 92 1.51 1.20 -15.07
CA ILE A 92 0.78 2.26 -15.77
C ILE A 92 -0.68 1.83 -15.96
N PRO A 93 -1.61 2.80 -16.01
CA PRO A 93 -3.04 2.49 -16.15
C PRO A 93 -3.38 1.74 -17.42
#